data_d90f7cd89b3db50cf64edaab8680cd93
#
_entry.id   d90f7cd89b3db50cf64edaab8680cd93
#
_cell.length_a   1.000
_cell.length_b   1.000
_cell.length_c   1.000
_cell.angle_alpha   90.00
_cell.angle_beta   90.00
_cell.angle_gamma   90.00
#
_symmetry.space_group_name_H-M   'P 1'
#
loop_
_entity.id
_entity.type
_entity.pdbx_description
1 polymer ?
#
loop_
_entity_poly.entity_id
_entity_poly.type
_entity_poly.pdbx_seq_one_letter_code
_entity_poly.pdbx_strand_id
1 'polypeptide(L)'
;MKYTELKIETKRNLSENVQAALLEAGFDSMQIDDPMDAVDIAEHQDLYKYDYINEEISQKAAEAESGDDAITITLYFADDEEGRVRLAEAKALLDSLKADPAADITYAFSDTGDDSEWLYKWQEHFKPTKVGERIVVKPGWEDYEAADGELVIEMDPGMAFGSGLHETTSMCIKALEKDLGGSYDPSRYPIKVLDVGTGTGILAMAAVLIGADEALGIDIDDEAVRVANENIVKNGLEGRISIAHGNLMEGIDYAPDIIVANLMADLVIMLSPAAAAQLRQGGVYITSGILDIKEDIVKKAIEDAGFDIIEVLADGEWRAITAVRR
;
A
#
# COMPACT_ATOMS: atom_id res chain seq x y z
N MET A 1 11.22 20.33 -3.64
CA MET A 1 10.85 21.47 -4.51
C MET A 1 9.79 22.26 -3.79
N LYS A 2 9.81 23.59 -3.84
CA LYS A 2 8.72 24.39 -3.25
C LYS A 2 7.61 24.56 -4.27
N TYR A 3 6.38 24.46 -3.82
CA TYR A 3 5.18 24.66 -4.63
C TYR A 3 4.27 25.68 -3.95
N THR A 4 3.54 26.43 -4.75
CA THR A 4 2.40 27.21 -4.28
C THR A 4 1.14 26.45 -4.62
N GLU A 5 0.32 26.20 -3.63
CA GLU A 5 -0.97 25.58 -3.76
C GLU A 5 -2.05 26.66 -3.95
N LEU A 6 -2.87 26.51 -4.96
CA LEU A 6 -4.03 27.35 -5.23
C LEU A 6 -5.29 26.52 -5.04
N LYS A 7 -6.00 26.76 -3.96
CA LYS A 7 -7.30 26.15 -3.67
C LYS A 7 -8.44 27.05 -4.16
N ILE A 8 -9.35 26.46 -4.92
CA ILE A 8 -10.53 27.09 -5.49
C ILE A 8 -11.74 26.37 -4.92
N GLU A 9 -12.58 27.08 -4.21
CA GLU A 9 -13.85 26.56 -3.68
C GLU A 9 -14.99 27.09 -4.54
N THR A 10 -15.87 26.20 -4.96
CA THR A 10 -17.08 26.52 -5.73
C THR A 10 -18.20 25.54 -5.41
N LYS A 11 -19.42 25.89 -5.77
CA LYS A 11 -20.55 24.96 -5.64
C LYS A 11 -20.46 23.84 -6.68
N ARG A 12 -20.96 22.66 -6.32
CA ARG A 12 -20.97 21.47 -7.19
C ARG A 12 -21.57 21.73 -8.57
N ASN A 13 -22.73 22.40 -8.65
CA ASN A 13 -23.40 22.73 -9.90
C ASN A 13 -22.63 23.73 -10.78
N LEU A 14 -21.57 24.35 -10.29
CA LEU A 14 -20.72 25.31 -10.99
C LEU A 14 -19.31 24.76 -11.27
N SER A 15 -18.94 23.69 -10.63
CA SER A 15 -17.57 23.12 -10.69
C SER A 15 -17.13 22.74 -12.10
N GLU A 16 -18.04 22.16 -12.90
CA GLU A 16 -17.75 21.81 -14.31
C GLU A 16 -17.40 23.04 -15.14
N ASN A 17 -18.04 24.18 -14.91
CA ASN A 17 -17.75 25.42 -15.63
C ASN A 17 -16.37 25.97 -15.24
N VAL A 18 -16.01 25.90 -13.97
CA VAL A 18 -14.70 26.32 -13.47
C VAL A 18 -13.62 25.41 -14.03
N GLN A 19 -13.81 24.09 -14.00
CA GLN A 19 -12.90 23.12 -14.56
C GLN A 19 -12.71 23.33 -16.07
N ALA A 20 -13.80 23.54 -16.83
CA ALA A 20 -13.71 23.81 -18.26
C ALA A 20 -12.90 25.07 -18.57
N ALA A 21 -13.10 26.15 -17.81
CA ALA A 21 -12.34 27.39 -17.99
C ALA A 21 -10.84 27.20 -17.67
N LEU A 22 -10.51 26.41 -16.63
CA LEU A 22 -9.12 26.07 -16.30
C LEU A 22 -8.48 25.21 -17.40
N LEU A 23 -9.17 24.21 -17.92
CA LEU A 23 -8.70 23.35 -19.02
C LEU A 23 -8.48 24.16 -20.29
N GLU A 24 -9.40 25.06 -20.66
CA GLU A 24 -9.23 25.96 -21.84
C GLU A 24 -8.03 26.89 -21.71
N ALA A 25 -7.69 27.28 -20.47
CA ALA A 25 -6.48 28.06 -20.18
C ALA A 25 -5.20 27.20 -20.06
N GLY A 26 -5.30 25.87 -20.29
CA GLY A 26 -4.17 24.94 -20.29
C GLY A 26 -3.74 24.48 -18.90
N PHE A 27 -4.65 24.51 -17.90
CA PHE A 27 -4.44 23.88 -16.60
C PHE A 27 -5.10 22.50 -16.61
N ASP A 28 -4.36 21.48 -17.08
CA ASP A 28 -4.84 20.10 -17.27
C ASP A 28 -4.58 19.20 -16.04
N SER A 29 -3.69 19.62 -15.14
CA SER A 29 -3.37 18.89 -13.91
C SER A 29 -4.02 19.57 -12.72
N MET A 30 -5.20 19.08 -12.31
CA MET A 30 -5.92 19.59 -11.15
C MET A 30 -6.40 18.44 -10.27
N GLN A 31 -6.33 18.64 -8.96
CA GLN A 31 -6.96 17.76 -7.98
C GLN A 31 -8.36 18.29 -7.68
N ILE A 32 -9.34 17.41 -7.66
CA ILE A 32 -10.74 17.75 -7.36
C ILE A 32 -11.14 16.96 -6.14
N ASP A 33 -11.51 17.66 -5.07
CA ASP A 33 -12.03 17.09 -3.85
C ASP A 33 -13.54 17.38 -3.79
N ASP A 34 -14.35 16.36 -4.14
CA ASP A 34 -15.79 16.37 -4.01
C ASP A 34 -16.19 15.53 -2.79
N PRO A 35 -16.79 16.13 -1.74
CA PRO A 35 -17.23 15.38 -0.57
C PRO A 35 -18.18 14.22 -0.89
N MET A 36 -18.96 14.32 -1.99
CA MET A 36 -19.87 13.24 -2.40
C MET A 36 -19.17 12.04 -3.03
N ASP A 37 -17.91 12.15 -3.46
CA ASP A 37 -17.14 10.98 -3.90
C ASP A 37 -17.01 9.96 -2.77
N ALA A 38 -16.88 10.42 -1.53
CA ALA A 38 -16.87 9.56 -0.36
C ALA A 38 -18.22 8.84 -0.13
N VAL A 39 -19.33 9.50 -0.43
CA VAL A 39 -20.67 8.90 -0.36
C VAL A 39 -20.86 7.88 -1.47
N ASP A 40 -20.45 8.22 -2.70
CA ASP A 40 -20.55 7.32 -3.85
C ASP A 40 -19.69 6.06 -3.65
N ILE A 41 -18.46 6.22 -3.12
CA ILE A 41 -17.60 5.09 -2.73
C ILE A 41 -18.28 4.25 -1.65
N ALA A 42 -18.90 4.87 -0.65
CA ALA A 42 -19.58 4.18 0.44
C ALA A 42 -20.81 3.40 -0.03
N GLU A 43 -21.59 3.97 -0.97
CA GLU A 43 -22.80 3.33 -1.51
C GLU A 43 -22.52 2.26 -2.58
N HIS A 44 -21.40 2.37 -3.30
CA HIS A 44 -21.08 1.54 -4.47
C HIS A 44 -19.78 0.77 -4.30
N GLN A 45 -19.50 0.23 -3.11
CA GLN A 45 -18.31 -0.56 -2.78
C GLN A 45 -17.95 -1.62 -3.84
N ASP A 46 -18.97 -2.33 -4.34
CA ASP A 46 -18.79 -3.40 -5.33
C ASP A 46 -18.25 -2.89 -6.69
N LEU A 47 -18.52 -1.64 -7.05
CA LEU A 47 -18.07 -1.04 -8.31
C LEU A 47 -16.62 -0.56 -8.25
N TYR A 48 -16.21 -0.03 -7.09
CA TYR A 48 -14.86 0.49 -6.90
C TYR A 48 -13.82 -0.57 -6.50
N LYS A 49 -14.24 -1.83 -6.29
CA LYS A 49 -13.38 -2.94 -5.86
C LYS A 49 -12.61 -2.69 -4.57
N TYR A 50 -13.13 -1.83 -3.69
CA TYR A 50 -12.59 -1.66 -2.35
C TYR A 50 -13.17 -2.73 -1.44
N ASP A 51 -12.34 -3.60 -0.87
CA ASP A 51 -12.75 -4.56 0.15
C ASP A 51 -13.01 -3.88 1.50
N TYR A 52 -12.65 -2.60 1.63
CA TYR A 52 -12.69 -1.85 2.88
C TYR A 52 -12.95 -0.35 2.65
N ILE A 53 -13.89 0.21 3.42
CA ILE A 53 -14.07 1.65 3.57
C ILE A 53 -13.45 2.05 4.91
N ASN A 54 -12.34 2.80 4.88
CA ASN A 54 -11.71 3.23 6.12
C ASN A 54 -12.63 4.21 6.89
N GLU A 55 -12.43 4.32 8.21
CA GLU A 55 -13.23 5.22 9.06
C GLU A 55 -13.22 6.67 8.53
N GLU A 56 -12.15 7.09 7.88
CA GLU A 56 -12.01 8.42 7.30
C GLU A 56 -12.96 8.64 6.13
N ILE A 57 -13.15 7.64 5.24
CA ILE A 57 -14.13 7.71 4.13
C ILE A 57 -15.54 7.71 4.69
N SER A 58 -15.82 6.86 5.69
CA SER A 58 -17.12 6.82 6.34
C SER A 58 -17.47 8.14 7.06
N GLN A 59 -16.48 8.76 7.70
CA GLN A 59 -16.63 10.04 8.36
C GLN A 59 -16.84 11.18 7.34
N LYS A 60 -16.06 11.19 6.25
CA LYS A 60 -16.24 12.15 5.14
C LYS A 60 -17.61 11.99 4.45
N ALA A 61 -18.08 10.76 4.27
CA ALA A 61 -19.42 10.50 3.73
C ALA A 61 -20.51 11.07 4.63
N ALA A 62 -20.42 10.85 5.96
CA ALA A 62 -21.39 11.40 6.93
C ALA A 62 -21.35 12.94 7.00
N GLU A 63 -20.18 13.54 6.85
CA GLU A 63 -20.03 15.00 6.76
C GLU A 63 -20.63 15.56 5.47
N ALA A 64 -20.44 14.90 4.34
CA ALA A 64 -20.99 15.27 3.04
C ALA A 64 -22.52 15.22 3.01
N GLU A 65 -23.14 14.21 3.63
CA GLU A 65 -24.60 14.12 3.79
C GLU A 65 -25.19 15.26 4.65
N SER A 66 -24.37 15.90 5.48
CA SER A 66 -24.82 17.00 6.34
C SER A 66 -24.98 18.35 5.64
N GLY A 67 -24.66 18.46 4.34
CA GLY A 67 -25.13 19.53 3.46
C GLY A 67 -24.09 20.57 3.01
N ASP A 68 -22.81 20.26 2.98
CA ASP A 68 -21.83 21.12 2.31
C ASP A 68 -21.76 20.78 0.80
N ASP A 69 -22.26 21.71 -0.05
CA ASP A 69 -22.29 21.57 -1.52
C ASP A 69 -21.01 22.14 -2.17
N ALA A 70 -19.96 22.37 -1.38
CA ALA A 70 -18.72 22.95 -1.84
C ALA A 70 -17.77 21.87 -2.41
N ILE A 71 -17.23 22.15 -3.59
CA ILE A 71 -16.15 21.38 -4.22
C ILE A 71 -14.86 22.19 -4.15
N THR A 72 -13.76 21.54 -3.82
CA THR A 72 -12.43 22.13 -3.83
C THR A 72 -11.65 21.66 -5.06
N ILE A 73 -11.16 22.60 -5.88
CA ILE A 73 -10.25 22.34 -6.99
C ILE A 73 -8.87 22.89 -6.61
N THR A 74 -7.86 22.05 -6.63
CA THR A 74 -6.49 22.42 -6.22
C THR A 74 -5.54 22.33 -7.41
N LEU A 75 -4.77 23.41 -7.62
CA LEU A 75 -3.68 23.48 -8.58
C LEU A 75 -2.36 23.68 -7.83
N TYR A 76 -1.27 23.08 -8.35
CA TYR A 76 0.06 23.18 -7.78
C TYR A 76 1.01 23.86 -8.77
N PHE A 77 1.76 24.87 -8.32
CA PHE A 77 2.69 25.63 -9.12
C PHE A 77 4.10 25.56 -8.53
N ALA A 78 5.09 25.16 -9.30
CA ALA A 78 6.48 25.15 -8.86
C ALA A 78 6.95 26.58 -8.47
N ASP A 79 7.79 26.68 -7.44
CA ASP A 79 8.38 27.98 -7.05
C ASP A 79 9.60 28.31 -7.93
N ASP A 80 9.36 28.41 -9.24
CA ASP A 80 10.30 28.85 -10.24
C ASP A 80 9.69 29.98 -11.10
N GLU A 81 10.40 30.44 -12.11
CA GLU A 81 9.93 31.55 -12.96
C GLU A 81 8.71 31.16 -13.79
N GLU A 82 8.66 29.93 -14.29
CA GLU A 82 7.54 29.40 -15.09
C GLU A 82 6.29 29.21 -14.23
N GLY A 83 6.44 28.59 -13.04
CA GLY A 83 5.34 28.37 -12.10
C GLY A 83 4.73 29.68 -11.62
N ARG A 84 5.55 30.74 -11.37
CA ARG A 84 5.04 32.08 -11.00
C ARG A 84 4.25 32.74 -12.13
N VAL A 85 4.66 32.56 -13.39
CA VAL A 85 3.91 33.05 -14.54
C VAL A 85 2.58 32.32 -14.65
N ARG A 86 2.59 31.01 -14.57
CA ARG A 86 1.38 30.18 -14.61
C ARG A 86 0.43 30.47 -13.45
N LEU A 87 0.94 30.70 -12.25
CA LEU A 87 0.14 31.10 -11.08
C LEU A 87 -0.54 32.46 -11.32
N ALA A 88 0.17 33.44 -11.92
CA ALA A 88 -0.40 34.73 -12.24
C ALA A 88 -1.51 34.63 -13.32
N GLU A 89 -1.35 33.74 -14.31
CA GLU A 89 -2.37 33.45 -15.32
C GLU A 89 -3.62 32.84 -14.70
N ALA A 90 -3.46 31.82 -13.84
CA ALA A 90 -4.56 31.20 -13.11
C ALA A 90 -5.34 32.21 -12.28
N LYS A 91 -4.61 33.08 -11.57
CA LYS A 91 -5.21 34.16 -10.77
C LYS A 91 -6.01 35.13 -11.63
N ALA A 92 -5.47 35.58 -12.75
CA ALA A 92 -6.17 36.50 -13.66
C ALA A 92 -7.46 35.87 -14.24
N LEU A 93 -7.42 34.58 -14.55
CA LEU A 93 -8.60 33.82 -14.98
C LEU A 93 -9.67 33.79 -13.88
N LEU A 94 -9.28 33.42 -12.65
CA LEU A 94 -10.19 33.32 -11.52
C LEU A 94 -10.76 34.68 -11.13
N ASP A 95 -10.00 35.75 -11.19
CA ASP A 95 -10.48 37.13 -10.97
C ASP A 95 -11.52 37.51 -12.04
N SER A 96 -11.33 37.06 -13.27
CA SER A 96 -12.31 37.27 -14.37
C SER A 96 -13.60 36.48 -14.13
N LEU A 97 -13.49 35.21 -13.73
CA LEU A 97 -14.64 34.37 -13.42
C LEU A 97 -15.42 34.91 -12.21
N LYS A 98 -14.72 35.35 -11.17
CA LYS A 98 -15.30 35.94 -9.95
C LYS A 98 -16.03 37.27 -10.21
N ALA A 99 -15.74 37.93 -11.32
CA ALA A 99 -16.47 39.16 -11.71
C ALA A 99 -17.92 38.89 -12.07
N ASP A 100 -18.30 37.63 -12.40
CA ASP A 100 -19.64 37.18 -12.57
C ASP A 100 -20.24 36.80 -11.19
N PRO A 101 -21.23 37.52 -10.66
CA PRO A 101 -21.84 37.19 -9.37
C PRO A 101 -22.48 35.80 -9.30
N ALA A 102 -22.75 35.18 -10.44
CA ALA A 102 -23.31 33.82 -10.54
C ALA A 102 -22.23 32.75 -10.41
N ALA A 103 -20.97 33.07 -10.49
CA ALA A 103 -19.87 32.09 -10.47
C ALA A 103 -19.60 31.50 -9.07
N ASP A 104 -19.96 32.21 -7.98
CA ASP A 104 -19.79 31.77 -6.58
C ASP A 104 -18.45 31.05 -6.32
N ILE A 105 -17.35 31.73 -6.66
CA ILE A 105 -16.00 31.22 -6.58
C ILE A 105 -15.25 31.94 -5.48
N THR A 106 -14.60 31.19 -4.57
CA THR A 106 -13.56 31.71 -3.69
C THR A 106 -12.26 30.99 -3.97
N TYR A 107 -11.13 31.67 -3.76
CA TYR A 107 -9.84 31.03 -3.90
C TYR A 107 -8.84 31.58 -2.89
N ALA A 108 -7.91 30.72 -2.46
CA ALA A 108 -6.84 31.06 -1.55
C ALA A 108 -5.52 30.46 -2.04
N PHE A 109 -4.43 31.11 -1.69
CA PHE A 109 -3.09 30.60 -1.90
C PHE A 109 -2.52 30.14 -0.56
N SER A 110 -1.92 28.98 -0.54
CA SER A 110 -1.02 28.59 0.54
C SER A 110 0.33 28.28 -0.06
N ASP A 111 1.38 28.84 0.52
CA ASP A 111 2.70 28.26 0.33
C ASP A 111 2.63 26.88 0.97
N THR A 112 2.71 25.83 0.16
CA THR A 112 3.08 24.54 0.73
C THR A 112 4.47 24.78 1.28
N GLY A 113 4.61 24.77 2.61
CA GLY A 113 5.90 24.90 3.25
C GLY A 113 6.90 23.98 2.57
N ASP A 114 8.19 24.25 2.72
CA ASP A 114 9.23 23.40 2.15
C ASP A 114 8.82 21.94 2.36
N ASP A 115 8.68 21.14 1.27
CA ASP A 115 8.39 19.71 1.33
C ASP A 115 9.21 19.01 2.41
N SER A 116 10.38 19.59 2.74
CA SER A 116 11.23 19.16 3.85
C SER A 116 10.55 19.31 5.22
N GLU A 117 9.74 20.34 5.51
CA GLU A 117 9.06 20.43 6.81
C GLU A 117 7.93 19.41 6.96
N TRP A 118 7.21 19.11 5.87
CA TRP A 118 6.20 18.07 5.88
C TRP A 118 6.83 16.68 5.90
N LEU A 119 7.88 16.45 5.09
CA LEU A 119 8.71 15.25 5.11
C LEU A 119 9.31 15.00 6.49
N TYR A 120 9.81 16.03 7.19
CA TYR A 120 10.34 15.86 8.54
C TYR A 120 9.27 15.61 9.59
N LYS A 121 8.08 16.22 9.48
CA LYS A 121 6.99 15.98 10.43
C LYS A 121 6.43 14.56 10.37
N TRP A 122 6.26 13.97 9.18
CA TRP A 122 5.80 12.59 9.12
C TRP A 122 6.91 11.59 9.50
N GLN A 123 8.19 11.91 9.24
CA GLN A 123 9.32 11.11 9.71
C GLN A 123 9.33 10.95 11.24
N GLU A 124 8.91 11.97 12.00
CA GLU A 124 8.81 11.90 13.47
C GLU A 124 7.83 10.80 13.95
N HIS A 125 6.87 10.41 13.11
CA HIS A 125 5.89 9.36 13.43
C HIS A 125 6.39 7.95 13.12
N PHE A 126 7.46 7.83 12.31
CA PHE A 126 8.04 6.53 11.99
C PHE A 126 9.22 6.23 12.92
N LYS A 127 8.95 5.38 13.89
CA LYS A 127 9.95 4.90 14.86
C LYS A 127 10.22 3.42 14.65
N PRO A 128 11.41 2.92 15.08
CA PRO A 128 11.67 1.50 15.08
C PRO A 128 10.53 0.75 15.76
N THR A 129 9.89 -0.15 15.02
CA THR A 129 8.67 -0.83 15.46
C THR A 129 8.84 -2.34 15.32
N LYS A 130 8.50 -3.06 16.38
CA LYS A 130 8.50 -4.51 16.38
C LYS A 130 7.23 -5.02 15.72
N VAL A 131 7.38 -5.72 14.59
CA VAL A 131 6.27 -6.19 13.75
C VAL A 131 6.02 -7.70 13.86
N GLY A 132 6.97 -8.46 14.36
CA GLY A 132 6.90 -9.88 14.71
C GLY A 132 7.34 -10.11 16.16
N GLU A 133 7.75 -11.34 16.46
CA GLU A 133 8.41 -11.66 17.74
C GLU A 133 9.87 -11.19 17.74
N ARG A 134 10.56 -11.30 16.62
CA ARG A 134 11.97 -10.98 16.42
C ARG A 134 12.21 -9.88 15.39
N ILE A 135 11.33 -9.70 14.43
CA ILE A 135 11.49 -8.70 13.34
C ILE A 135 11.15 -7.31 13.86
N VAL A 136 12.10 -6.40 13.67
CA VAL A 136 11.95 -4.96 13.90
C VAL A 136 12.14 -4.23 12.57
N VAL A 137 11.20 -3.37 12.20
CA VAL A 137 11.31 -2.46 11.06
C VAL A 137 11.72 -1.09 11.56
N LYS A 138 12.75 -0.52 10.98
CA LYS A 138 13.21 0.84 11.28
C LYS A 138 13.41 1.66 10.03
N PRO A 139 13.11 2.96 10.03
CA PRO A 139 13.50 3.85 8.95
C PRO A 139 15.02 4.14 8.97
N GLY A 140 15.58 4.51 7.82
CA GLY A 140 17.01 4.74 7.67
C GLY A 140 17.57 5.91 8.50
N TRP A 141 16.71 6.87 8.87
CA TRP A 141 17.09 8.05 9.66
C TRP A 141 17.04 7.84 11.18
N GLU A 142 16.56 6.70 11.67
CA GLU A 142 16.52 6.38 13.09
C GLU A 142 17.68 5.46 13.46
N ASP A 143 18.41 5.82 14.51
CA ASP A 143 19.37 4.90 15.12
C ASP A 143 18.62 3.87 15.96
N TYR A 144 18.97 2.60 15.81
CA TYR A 144 18.37 1.53 16.57
C TYR A 144 19.44 0.49 16.93
N GLU A 145 19.58 0.20 18.20
CA GLU A 145 20.44 -0.86 18.72
C GLU A 145 19.59 -2.09 18.98
N ALA A 146 19.76 -3.11 18.14
CA ALA A 146 18.97 -4.33 18.22
C ALA A 146 19.22 -5.07 19.56
N ALA A 147 18.14 -5.48 20.21
CA ALA A 147 18.24 -6.36 21.35
C ALA A 147 18.66 -7.79 20.94
N ASP A 148 19.07 -8.60 21.91
CA ASP A 148 19.53 -9.98 21.62
C ASP A 148 18.40 -10.79 20.96
N GLY A 149 18.72 -11.36 19.80
CA GLY A 149 17.80 -12.15 18.99
C GLY A 149 16.86 -11.34 18.07
N GLU A 150 16.90 -10.03 18.08
CA GLU A 150 16.16 -9.21 17.12
C GLU A 150 16.82 -9.18 15.75
N LEU A 151 15.99 -9.15 14.71
CA LEU A 151 16.36 -9.09 13.30
C LEU A 151 15.79 -7.77 12.74
N VAL A 152 16.68 -6.90 12.28
CA VAL A 152 16.31 -5.55 11.88
C VAL A 152 16.20 -5.46 10.37
N ILE A 153 15.08 -4.89 9.89
CA ILE A 153 14.88 -4.50 8.50
C ILE A 153 14.89 -2.97 8.44
N GLU A 154 15.85 -2.41 7.72
CA GLU A 154 15.88 -0.99 7.44
C GLU A 154 15.09 -0.68 6.19
N MET A 155 14.02 0.11 6.34
CA MET A 155 13.12 0.43 5.25
C MET A 155 12.52 1.82 5.45
N ASP A 156 12.73 2.69 4.47
CA ASP A 156 12.11 4.01 4.50
C ASP A 156 10.66 3.89 4.03
N PRO A 157 9.70 4.42 4.80
CA PRO A 157 8.32 4.50 4.34
C PRO A 157 8.27 5.33 3.05
N GLY A 158 7.75 4.73 1.99
CA GLY A 158 7.61 5.33 0.67
C GLY A 158 6.18 5.20 0.15
N MET A 159 5.98 5.55 -1.13
CA MET A 159 4.68 5.41 -1.80
C MET A 159 4.30 3.96 -2.13
N ALA A 160 5.24 3.01 -2.05
CA ALA A 160 4.95 1.61 -2.25
C ALA A 160 4.25 1.01 -1.02
N PHE A 161 3.23 0.17 -1.25
CA PHE A 161 2.51 -0.54 -0.20
C PHE A 161 3.45 -1.50 0.55
N GLY A 162 3.27 -1.59 1.87
CA GLY A 162 4.05 -2.52 2.72
C GLY A 162 5.09 -1.84 3.60
N SER A 163 4.71 -0.77 4.33
CA SER A 163 5.57 -0.13 5.35
C SER A 163 5.96 -1.09 6.49
N GLY A 164 5.36 -2.28 6.53
CA GLY A 164 5.56 -3.27 7.59
C GLY A 164 4.74 -3.03 8.85
N LEU A 165 4.16 -1.86 9.03
CA LEU A 165 3.45 -1.47 10.26
C LEU A 165 1.98 -1.91 10.28
N HIS A 166 1.45 -2.36 9.14
CA HIS A 166 0.06 -2.80 9.03
C HIS A 166 -0.12 -4.19 9.66
N GLU A 167 -1.26 -4.43 10.29
CA GLU A 167 -1.62 -5.67 10.98
C GLU A 167 -1.45 -6.90 10.08
N THR A 168 -1.84 -6.79 8.81
CA THR A 168 -1.73 -7.89 7.83
C THR A 168 -0.29 -8.32 7.59
N THR A 169 0.64 -7.37 7.51
CA THR A 169 2.08 -7.66 7.36
C THR A 169 2.64 -8.28 8.63
N SER A 170 2.26 -7.74 9.81
CA SER A 170 2.64 -8.30 11.11
C SER A 170 2.19 -9.76 11.26
N MET A 171 0.97 -10.09 10.86
CA MET A 171 0.45 -11.46 10.91
C MET A 171 1.23 -12.41 9.98
N CYS A 172 1.58 -11.98 8.76
CA CYS A 172 2.43 -12.77 7.85
C CYS A 172 3.81 -13.03 8.47
N ILE A 173 4.44 -12.01 9.05
CA ILE A 173 5.75 -12.13 9.69
C ILE A 173 5.68 -13.09 10.87
N LYS A 174 4.67 -13.00 11.74
CA LYS A 174 4.47 -13.93 12.87
C LYS A 174 4.28 -15.38 12.39
N ALA A 175 3.54 -15.59 11.29
CA ALA A 175 3.40 -16.90 10.70
C ALA A 175 4.74 -17.42 10.15
N LEU A 176 5.52 -16.59 9.44
CA LEU A 176 6.87 -16.94 8.97
C LEU A 176 7.80 -17.29 10.14
N GLU A 177 7.79 -16.51 11.23
CA GLU A 177 8.62 -16.79 12.43
C GLU A 177 8.27 -18.14 13.06
N LYS A 178 6.99 -18.51 13.09
CA LYS A 178 6.53 -19.78 13.62
C LYS A 178 6.95 -20.96 12.72
N ASP A 179 6.77 -20.84 11.41
CA ASP A 179 7.04 -21.93 10.46
C ASP A 179 8.53 -22.11 10.19
N LEU A 180 9.30 -21.02 10.07
CA LEU A 180 10.76 -21.07 9.87
C LEU A 180 11.53 -21.23 11.17
N GLY A 181 11.01 -20.72 12.31
CA GLY A 181 11.75 -20.69 13.59
C GLY A 181 11.62 -21.94 14.45
N GLY A 182 10.63 -22.82 14.21
CA GLY A 182 10.26 -23.83 15.18
C GLY A 182 10.35 -25.30 14.79
N SER A 183 10.28 -25.66 13.54
CA SER A 183 10.10 -27.07 13.13
C SER A 183 10.95 -27.49 11.94
N TYR A 184 11.75 -26.59 11.40
CA TYR A 184 12.51 -26.85 10.20
C TYR A 184 13.93 -27.33 10.55
N ASP A 185 14.33 -28.46 9.94
CA ASP A 185 15.69 -28.98 10.01
C ASP A 185 16.52 -28.46 8.82
N PRO A 186 17.30 -27.38 8.99
CA PRO A 186 18.05 -26.77 7.90
C PRO A 186 19.13 -27.69 7.32
N SER A 187 19.37 -28.85 7.92
CA SER A 187 20.34 -29.84 7.43
C SER A 187 19.82 -30.67 6.26
N ARG A 188 18.53 -30.60 5.95
CA ARG A 188 17.92 -31.48 4.92
C ARG A 188 17.98 -30.93 3.50
N TYR A 189 17.70 -29.65 3.28
CA TYR A 189 17.76 -28.95 1.99
C TYR A 189 17.50 -27.43 2.17
N PRO A 190 17.93 -26.59 1.21
CA PRO A 190 17.66 -25.15 1.28
C PRO A 190 16.16 -24.84 1.25
N ILE A 191 15.72 -23.91 2.11
CA ILE A 191 14.35 -23.40 2.12
C ILE A 191 14.20 -22.27 1.13
N LYS A 192 13.21 -22.40 0.26
CA LYS A 192 12.82 -21.40 -0.73
C LYS A 192 11.48 -20.77 -0.38
N VAL A 193 11.46 -19.45 -0.33
CA VAL A 193 10.24 -18.69 -0.09
C VAL A 193 9.85 -17.90 -1.34
N LEU A 194 8.57 -17.95 -1.70
CA LEU A 194 7.98 -17.12 -2.74
C LEU A 194 7.05 -16.09 -2.09
N ASP A 195 7.33 -14.81 -2.31
CA ASP A 195 6.54 -13.67 -1.84
C ASP A 195 5.76 -13.09 -3.02
N VAL A 196 4.43 -13.29 -3.03
CA VAL A 196 3.55 -12.90 -4.14
C VAL A 196 2.82 -11.61 -3.79
N GLY A 197 3.01 -10.57 -4.62
CA GLY A 197 2.65 -9.20 -4.30
C GLY A 197 3.64 -8.64 -3.29
N THR A 198 4.92 -8.69 -3.63
CA THR A 198 6.03 -8.42 -2.68
C THR A 198 6.07 -6.98 -2.19
N GLY A 199 5.50 -6.02 -2.95
CA GLY A 199 5.49 -4.61 -2.61
C GLY A 199 6.90 -4.08 -2.33
N THR A 200 7.17 -3.70 -1.10
CA THR A 200 8.48 -3.22 -0.65
C THR A 200 9.53 -4.31 -0.45
N GLY A 201 9.18 -5.59 -0.62
CA GLY A 201 10.06 -6.74 -0.37
C GLY A 201 10.14 -7.17 1.09
N ILE A 202 9.32 -6.60 1.97
CA ILE A 202 9.44 -6.81 3.42
C ILE A 202 9.26 -8.27 3.83
N LEU A 203 8.31 -9.01 3.25
CA LEU A 203 8.05 -10.40 3.62
C LEU A 203 9.18 -11.32 3.11
N ALA A 204 9.70 -11.07 1.91
CA ALA A 204 10.88 -11.76 1.39
C ALA A 204 12.11 -11.52 2.27
N MET A 205 12.36 -10.26 2.70
CA MET A 205 13.44 -9.91 3.61
C MET A 205 13.26 -10.58 4.98
N ALA A 206 12.05 -10.50 5.55
CA ALA A 206 11.76 -11.16 6.82
C ALA A 206 12.01 -12.67 6.76
N ALA A 207 11.52 -13.34 5.71
CA ALA A 207 11.71 -14.77 5.52
C ALA A 207 13.20 -15.17 5.54
N VAL A 208 14.02 -14.43 4.78
CA VAL A 208 15.47 -14.69 4.69
C VAL A 208 16.19 -14.40 6.01
N LEU A 209 15.84 -13.32 6.71
CA LEU A 209 16.42 -13.01 8.03
C LEU A 209 16.03 -14.02 9.09
N ILE A 210 14.82 -14.57 9.06
CA ILE A 210 14.33 -15.58 10.01
C ILE A 210 15.04 -16.92 9.80
N GLY A 211 15.35 -17.28 8.52
CA GLY A 211 16.06 -18.53 8.27
C GLY A 211 15.84 -19.17 6.91
N ALA A 212 15.07 -18.59 6.00
CA ALA A 212 15.02 -19.08 4.62
C ALA A 212 16.38 -18.89 3.93
N ASP A 213 16.77 -19.83 3.07
CA ASP A 213 18.04 -19.75 2.34
C ASP A 213 17.97 -18.76 1.19
N GLU A 214 16.86 -18.77 0.48
CA GLU A 214 16.59 -17.82 -0.61
C GLU A 214 15.12 -17.44 -0.68
N ALA A 215 14.82 -16.28 -1.26
CA ALA A 215 13.48 -15.83 -1.54
C ALA A 215 13.37 -15.24 -2.95
N LEU A 216 12.19 -15.41 -3.57
CA LEU A 216 11.79 -14.73 -4.79
C LEU A 216 10.57 -13.87 -4.47
N GLY A 217 10.65 -12.56 -4.68
CA GLY A 217 9.51 -11.65 -4.63
C GLY A 217 8.98 -11.40 -6.04
N ILE A 218 7.66 -11.30 -6.17
CA ILE A 218 7.00 -11.00 -7.45
C ILE A 218 6.00 -9.87 -7.23
N ASP A 219 6.01 -8.89 -8.13
CA ASP A 219 5.00 -7.85 -8.14
C ASP A 219 4.62 -7.48 -9.58
N ILE A 220 3.39 -7.02 -9.78
CA ILE A 220 2.90 -6.54 -11.08
C ILE A 220 3.27 -5.07 -11.31
N ASP A 221 3.60 -4.35 -10.26
CA ASP A 221 3.96 -2.93 -10.31
C ASP A 221 5.49 -2.78 -10.44
N ASP A 222 5.93 -2.17 -11.54
CA ASP A 222 7.35 -1.88 -11.79
C ASP A 222 7.97 -1.01 -10.68
N GLU A 223 7.19 -0.11 -10.08
CA GLU A 223 7.66 0.72 -8.97
C GLU A 223 7.89 -0.10 -7.70
N ALA A 224 6.99 -1.04 -7.39
CA ALA A 224 7.18 -1.99 -6.30
C ALA A 224 8.45 -2.84 -6.52
N VAL A 225 8.65 -3.35 -7.73
CA VAL A 225 9.87 -4.11 -8.12
C VAL A 225 11.13 -3.27 -7.89
N ARG A 226 11.12 -1.99 -8.28
CA ARG A 226 12.24 -1.06 -8.08
C ARG A 226 12.54 -0.85 -6.60
N VAL A 227 11.49 -0.51 -5.82
CA VAL A 227 11.60 -0.24 -4.38
C VAL A 227 12.07 -1.48 -3.61
N ALA A 228 11.52 -2.66 -3.92
CA ALA A 228 11.95 -3.91 -3.29
C ALA A 228 13.45 -4.18 -3.51
N ASN A 229 13.95 -3.99 -4.74
CA ASN A 229 15.37 -4.15 -5.03
C ASN A 229 16.25 -3.16 -4.24
N GLU A 230 15.83 -1.90 -4.11
CA GLU A 230 16.55 -0.90 -3.32
C GLU A 230 16.60 -1.28 -1.84
N ASN A 231 15.48 -1.76 -1.28
CA ASN A 231 15.42 -2.23 0.09
C ASN A 231 16.31 -3.46 0.34
N ILE A 232 16.35 -4.42 -0.60
CA ILE A 232 17.22 -5.59 -0.53
C ILE A 232 18.69 -5.16 -0.47
N VAL A 233 19.12 -4.24 -1.34
CA VAL A 233 20.48 -3.68 -1.34
C VAL A 233 20.78 -2.96 -0.02
N LYS A 234 19.83 -2.15 0.45
CA LYS A 234 19.97 -1.41 1.72
C LYS A 234 20.20 -2.33 2.92
N ASN A 235 19.58 -3.51 2.91
CA ASN A 235 19.70 -4.51 3.97
C ASN A 235 20.83 -5.55 3.74
N GLY A 236 21.61 -5.44 2.65
CA GLY A 236 22.72 -6.36 2.36
C GLY A 236 22.26 -7.80 2.08
N LEU A 237 21.06 -7.97 1.49
CA LEU A 237 20.44 -9.27 1.22
C LEU A 237 20.52 -9.67 -0.26
N GLU A 238 21.32 -8.96 -1.07
CA GLU A 238 21.58 -9.33 -2.46
C GLU A 238 22.20 -10.74 -2.54
N GLY A 239 21.80 -11.47 -3.54
CA GLY A 239 22.25 -12.86 -3.72
C GLY A 239 21.47 -13.91 -2.93
N ARG A 240 20.63 -13.48 -1.97
CA ARG A 240 19.66 -14.34 -1.28
C ARG A 240 18.21 -14.05 -1.68
N ILE A 241 17.94 -12.83 -2.13
CA ILE A 241 16.60 -12.42 -2.57
C ILE A 241 16.69 -11.93 -4.01
N SER A 242 15.76 -12.38 -4.83
CA SER A 242 15.55 -11.88 -6.19
C SER A 242 14.14 -11.32 -6.31
N ILE A 243 13.98 -10.24 -7.08
CA ILE A 243 12.67 -9.66 -7.38
C ILE A 243 12.42 -9.75 -8.87
N ALA A 244 11.20 -10.14 -9.23
CA ALA A 244 10.76 -10.23 -10.62
C ALA A 244 9.45 -9.47 -10.83
N HIS A 245 9.31 -8.81 -11.98
CA HIS A 245 8.01 -8.33 -12.45
C HIS A 245 7.16 -9.51 -12.91
N GLY A 246 5.91 -9.61 -12.46
CA GLY A 246 5.02 -10.69 -12.85
C GLY A 246 3.62 -10.54 -12.29
N ASN A 247 2.66 -11.18 -12.95
CA ASN A 247 1.26 -11.21 -12.52
C ASN A 247 1.01 -12.47 -11.68
N LEU A 248 0.89 -12.33 -10.37
CA LEU A 248 0.80 -13.44 -9.42
C LEU A 248 1.93 -14.48 -9.67
N MET A 249 1.57 -15.69 -10.06
CA MET A 249 2.51 -16.78 -10.32
C MET A 249 2.59 -17.19 -11.80
N GLU A 250 2.11 -16.36 -12.73
CA GLU A 250 2.13 -16.68 -14.16
C GLU A 250 3.57 -16.82 -14.68
N GLY A 251 3.88 -17.99 -15.28
CA GLY A 251 5.19 -18.25 -15.88
C GLY A 251 6.34 -18.44 -14.88
N ILE A 252 6.06 -18.49 -13.59
CA ILE A 252 7.06 -18.72 -12.53
C ILE A 252 7.31 -20.21 -12.35
N ASP A 253 8.56 -20.60 -12.42
CA ASP A 253 9.05 -21.96 -12.12
C ASP A 253 10.11 -21.86 -11.02
N TYR A 254 9.65 -21.84 -9.76
CA TYR A 254 10.54 -21.61 -8.61
C TYR A 254 10.57 -22.76 -7.61
N ALA A 255 9.50 -23.58 -7.55
CA ALA A 255 9.30 -24.68 -6.64
C ALA A 255 9.57 -24.30 -5.16
N PRO A 256 8.78 -23.40 -4.58
CA PRO A 256 8.98 -22.93 -3.21
C PRO A 256 8.57 -23.98 -2.17
N ASP A 257 9.15 -23.88 -0.98
CA ASP A 257 8.73 -24.60 0.23
C ASP A 257 7.62 -23.84 0.97
N ILE A 258 7.69 -22.51 0.92
CA ILE A 258 6.71 -21.60 1.52
C ILE A 258 6.30 -20.57 0.46
N ILE A 259 5.01 -20.32 0.34
CA ILE A 259 4.45 -19.18 -0.37
C ILE A 259 3.83 -18.25 0.67
N VAL A 260 4.20 -16.97 0.63
CA VAL A 260 3.56 -15.93 1.42
C VAL A 260 2.93 -14.90 0.48
N ALA A 261 1.72 -14.42 0.81
CA ALA A 261 0.99 -13.45 0.01
C ALA A 261 0.13 -12.56 0.93
N ASN A 262 0.45 -11.26 0.98
CA ASN A 262 -0.38 -10.27 1.66
C ASN A 262 -1.21 -9.53 0.62
N LEU A 263 -2.35 -10.11 0.24
CA LEU A 263 -3.18 -9.69 -0.89
C LEU A 263 -4.65 -9.63 -0.49
N MET A 264 -5.45 -8.85 -1.22
CA MET A 264 -6.90 -8.83 -1.07
C MET A 264 -7.50 -10.23 -1.30
N ALA A 265 -8.63 -10.51 -0.65
CA ALA A 265 -9.31 -11.80 -0.66
C ALA A 265 -9.50 -12.41 -2.05
N ASP A 266 -9.93 -11.63 -3.03
CA ASP A 266 -10.19 -12.10 -4.39
C ASP A 266 -8.90 -12.57 -5.08
N LEU A 267 -7.78 -11.89 -4.84
CA LEU A 267 -6.47 -12.30 -5.35
C LEU A 267 -5.95 -13.56 -4.66
N VAL A 268 -6.19 -13.71 -3.35
CA VAL A 268 -5.87 -14.96 -2.62
C VAL A 268 -6.65 -16.15 -3.19
N ILE A 269 -7.94 -15.97 -3.48
CA ILE A 269 -8.77 -16.98 -4.11
C ILE A 269 -8.21 -17.38 -5.48
N MET A 270 -7.85 -16.41 -6.32
CA MET A 270 -7.24 -16.64 -7.64
C MET A 270 -5.88 -17.33 -7.55
N LEU A 271 -5.07 -16.98 -6.56
CA LEU A 271 -3.72 -17.50 -6.36
C LEU A 271 -3.70 -18.95 -5.86
N SER A 272 -4.70 -19.35 -5.03
CA SER A 272 -4.68 -20.62 -4.31
C SER A 272 -4.48 -21.87 -5.20
N PRO A 273 -5.11 -22.00 -6.38
CA PRO A 273 -4.84 -23.14 -7.28
C PRO A 273 -3.41 -23.18 -7.80
N ALA A 274 -2.83 -22.03 -8.15
CA ALA A 274 -1.45 -21.93 -8.64
C ALA A 274 -0.45 -22.22 -7.52
N ALA A 275 -0.71 -21.73 -6.31
CA ALA A 275 0.07 -22.04 -5.11
C ALA A 275 0.10 -23.54 -4.83
N ALA A 276 -1.05 -24.22 -4.90
CA ALA A 276 -1.13 -25.66 -4.74
C ALA A 276 -0.35 -26.42 -5.82
N ALA A 277 -0.31 -25.91 -7.05
CA ALA A 277 0.43 -26.57 -8.14
C ALA A 277 1.95 -26.50 -7.96
N GLN A 278 2.48 -25.43 -7.38
CA GLN A 278 3.92 -25.20 -7.25
C GLN A 278 4.50 -25.65 -5.90
N LEU A 279 3.75 -25.55 -4.80
CA LEU A 279 4.21 -26.04 -3.51
C LEU A 279 4.37 -27.56 -3.54
N ARG A 280 5.44 -28.06 -2.94
CA ARG A 280 5.57 -29.52 -2.68
C ARG A 280 4.52 -29.97 -1.65
N GLN A 281 4.27 -31.27 -1.59
CA GLN A 281 3.44 -31.85 -0.53
C GLN A 281 4.01 -31.49 0.85
N GLY A 282 3.17 -31.02 1.76
CA GLY A 282 3.59 -30.50 3.05
C GLY A 282 4.21 -29.10 3.03
N GLY A 283 4.26 -28.44 1.86
CA GLY A 283 4.67 -27.04 1.75
C GLY A 283 3.63 -26.10 2.37
N VAL A 284 4.06 -24.93 2.80
CA VAL A 284 3.25 -23.98 3.58
C VAL A 284 2.76 -22.85 2.69
N TYR A 285 1.51 -22.48 2.85
CA TYR A 285 0.87 -21.33 2.21
C TYR A 285 0.37 -20.37 3.29
N ILE A 286 0.94 -19.16 3.35
CA ILE A 286 0.61 -18.08 4.29
C ILE A 286 -0.06 -16.97 3.50
N THR A 287 -1.28 -16.61 3.88
CA THR A 287 -2.00 -15.51 3.24
C THR A 287 -2.51 -14.53 4.29
N SER A 288 -2.56 -13.24 3.94
CA SER A 288 -3.15 -12.16 4.74
C SER A 288 -3.74 -11.09 3.83
N GLY A 289 -4.25 -9.98 4.42
CA GLY A 289 -4.98 -8.96 3.66
C GLY A 289 -6.45 -9.34 3.44
N ILE A 290 -6.97 -10.25 4.26
CA ILE A 290 -8.31 -10.79 4.16
C ILE A 290 -9.18 -10.15 5.23
N LEU A 291 -10.27 -9.50 4.83
CA LEU A 291 -11.28 -9.01 5.76
C LEU A 291 -12.07 -10.17 6.38
N ASP A 292 -12.50 -10.01 7.63
CA ASP A 292 -13.26 -11.02 8.39
C ASP A 292 -14.53 -11.45 7.67
N ILE A 293 -15.22 -10.53 7.00
CA ILE A 293 -16.40 -10.82 6.18
C ILE A 293 -16.12 -11.74 4.99
N LYS A 294 -14.87 -11.82 4.54
CA LYS A 294 -14.42 -12.69 3.42
C LYS A 294 -13.74 -13.97 3.92
N GLU A 295 -13.56 -14.16 5.23
CA GLU A 295 -12.82 -15.30 5.81
C GLU A 295 -13.33 -16.64 5.29
N ASP A 296 -14.64 -16.89 5.35
CA ASP A 296 -15.21 -18.19 5.01
C ASP A 296 -15.06 -18.55 3.54
N ILE A 297 -15.22 -17.57 2.63
CA ILE A 297 -15.08 -17.81 1.19
C ILE A 297 -13.62 -18.08 0.82
N VAL A 298 -12.68 -17.37 1.44
CA VAL A 298 -11.24 -17.57 1.22
C VAL A 298 -10.80 -18.93 1.78
N LYS A 299 -11.20 -19.29 3.00
CA LYS A 299 -10.93 -20.60 3.58
C LYS A 299 -11.40 -21.74 2.68
N LYS A 300 -12.63 -21.62 2.18
CA LYS A 300 -13.18 -22.60 1.26
C LYS A 300 -12.35 -22.71 -0.02
N ALA A 301 -11.93 -21.61 -0.62
CA ALA A 301 -11.11 -21.61 -1.83
C ALA A 301 -9.74 -22.27 -1.61
N ILE A 302 -9.10 -22.02 -0.48
CA ILE A 302 -7.83 -22.62 -0.06
C ILE A 302 -8.00 -24.14 0.10
N GLU A 303 -9.05 -24.59 0.81
CA GLU A 303 -9.36 -26.01 1.00
C GLU A 303 -9.69 -26.73 -0.33
N ASP A 304 -10.50 -26.10 -1.18
CA ASP A 304 -10.86 -26.62 -2.52
C ASP A 304 -9.62 -26.73 -3.43
N ALA A 305 -8.62 -25.87 -3.26
CA ALA A 305 -7.34 -25.92 -3.97
C ALA A 305 -6.41 -27.05 -3.51
N GLY A 306 -6.71 -27.73 -2.41
CA GLY A 306 -5.93 -28.89 -1.93
C GLY A 306 -5.04 -28.62 -0.74
N PHE A 307 -5.41 -27.67 0.09
CA PHE A 307 -4.72 -27.35 1.35
C PHE A 307 -5.53 -27.81 2.57
N ASP A 308 -4.84 -28.01 3.68
CA ASP A 308 -5.39 -28.12 5.02
C ASP A 308 -5.05 -26.87 5.80
N ILE A 309 -6.06 -26.12 6.25
CA ILE A 309 -5.88 -24.93 7.06
C ILE A 309 -5.40 -25.35 8.45
N ILE A 310 -4.26 -24.84 8.91
CA ILE A 310 -3.68 -25.16 10.20
C ILE A 310 -3.81 -24.03 11.22
N GLU A 311 -3.94 -22.79 10.77
CA GLU A 311 -4.08 -21.62 11.64
C GLU A 311 -4.81 -20.49 10.95
N VAL A 312 -5.58 -19.72 11.73
CA VAL A 312 -6.14 -18.43 11.32
C VAL A 312 -5.79 -17.45 12.44
N LEU A 313 -5.00 -16.42 12.09
CA LEU A 313 -4.73 -15.29 12.96
C LEU A 313 -5.74 -14.18 12.67
N ALA A 314 -6.14 -13.46 13.71
CA ALA A 314 -7.06 -12.34 13.64
C ALA A 314 -6.45 -11.12 14.34
N ASP A 315 -6.48 -9.98 13.71
CA ASP A 315 -6.11 -8.70 14.28
C ASP A 315 -7.09 -7.63 13.76
N GLY A 316 -7.95 -7.11 14.65
CA GLY A 316 -9.08 -6.29 14.25
C GLY A 316 -9.98 -7.02 13.22
N GLU A 317 -10.25 -6.35 12.13
CA GLU A 317 -11.02 -6.87 10.99
C GLU A 317 -10.21 -7.78 10.05
N TRP A 318 -8.88 -7.81 10.19
CA TRP A 318 -7.99 -8.55 9.32
C TRP A 318 -7.78 -9.99 9.75
N ARG A 319 -7.58 -10.86 8.76
CA ARG A 319 -7.27 -12.29 8.93
C ARG A 319 -6.01 -12.64 8.17
N ALA A 320 -5.21 -13.53 8.77
CA ALA A 320 -4.18 -14.27 8.07
C ALA A 320 -4.44 -15.77 8.22
N ILE A 321 -4.25 -16.52 7.15
CA ILE A 321 -4.50 -17.94 7.07
C ILE A 321 -3.20 -18.65 6.74
N THR A 322 -2.81 -19.62 7.57
CA THR A 322 -1.72 -20.55 7.28
C THR A 322 -2.30 -21.91 6.94
N ALA A 323 -1.88 -22.45 5.81
CA ALA A 323 -2.37 -23.74 5.32
C ALA A 323 -1.21 -24.60 4.79
N VAL A 324 -1.36 -25.92 4.84
CA VAL A 324 -0.36 -26.90 4.38
C VAL A 324 -0.92 -27.67 3.20
N ARG A 325 -0.09 -27.84 2.16
CA ARG A 325 -0.47 -28.61 0.99
C ARG A 325 -0.62 -30.09 1.32
N ARG A 326 -1.77 -30.68 0.96
CA ARG A 326 -2.05 -32.12 1.10
C ARG A 326 -1.14 -32.98 0.25
#